data_31f068726fa801b6582874e645c86d00
#
_entry.id   31f068726fa801b6582874e645c86d00
#
_cell.length_a   1.000
_cell.length_b   1.000
_cell.length_c   1.000
_cell.angle_alpha   90.00
_cell.angle_beta   90.00
_cell.angle_gamma   90.00
#
_symmetry.space_group_name_H-M   'P 1'
#
loop_
_entity.id
_entity.type
_entity.pdbx_description
1 polymer ?
#
loop_
_entity_poly.entity_id
_entity_poly.type
_entity_poly.pdbx_seq_one_letter_code
_entity_poly.pdbx_strand_id
1 'polypeptide(L)'
;MGVAKTFTRPLALRYAVSLRLGALNFSERESFMTDPLKSAPLAYQNETFLDSPDGRVLRILAEYQEPLARFRREQIQDTVVFFGSARFEGATAAKKGLSAVEKNGAGAPAAQQEMNLKRAQASVDMARYYEDARRLALLLTKWSIQIPARRHRFVVTTGGGPGIMEAANLGAHEAGGKTIGLNIALPFEQNPNTYVTPSLNFQFHYFFMRKFWFAYLAKGLVIFPGGFGTMDELFEILTLAQTDKLAKKILVVIYGSEYWNRILNFQAFVDAGTVSQGDLDLLKVVDSPEDAFEFLRDGLTKHHLGGAPKKEGEVLPEIAKTRG
;
A
#
# COMPACT_ATOMS: atom_id res chain seq x y z
N MET A 1 49.39 -4.76 -26.70
CA MET A 1 48.96 -5.96 -25.94
C MET A 1 49.10 -5.66 -24.49
N GLY A 2 47.99 -5.33 -23.79
CA GLY A 2 47.94 -5.04 -22.37
C GLY A 2 46.61 -5.55 -21.82
N VAL A 3 46.66 -6.64 -21.08
CA VAL A 3 45.49 -7.37 -20.58
C VAL A 3 44.95 -6.62 -19.34
N ALA A 4 43.70 -6.17 -19.41
CA ALA A 4 42.96 -5.62 -18.29
C ALA A 4 42.56 -6.78 -17.34
N LYS A 5 43.11 -6.75 -16.12
CA LYS A 5 42.70 -7.67 -15.02
C LYS A 5 41.42 -7.12 -14.38
N THR A 6 40.29 -7.76 -14.66
CA THR A 6 39.03 -7.62 -13.94
C THR A 6 39.18 -8.14 -12.51
N PHE A 7 39.09 -7.25 -11.52
CA PHE A 7 39.01 -7.63 -10.09
C PHE A 7 37.57 -7.98 -9.74
N THR A 8 37.20 -9.25 -9.85
CA THR A 8 36.01 -9.80 -9.18
C THR A 8 36.40 -10.20 -7.75
N ARG A 9 35.97 -9.45 -6.75
CA ARG A 9 36.04 -9.87 -5.35
C ARG A 9 34.95 -10.88 -5.07
N PRO A 10 35.26 -12.06 -4.52
CA PRO A 10 34.26 -13.10 -4.30
C PRO A 10 33.29 -12.76 -3.15
N LEU A 11 32.01 -13.03 -3.34
CA LEU A 11 30.93 -12.98 -2.33
C LEU A 11 31.26 -13.79 -1.05
N ALA A 12 32.13 -14.79 -1.14
CA ALA A 12 32.55 -15.63 -0.04
C ALA A 12 33.20 -14.86 1.14
N LEU A 13 33.78 -13.69 0.91
CA LEU A 13 34.41 -12.90 1.97
C LEU A 13 33.38 -12.20 2.88
N ARG A 14 32.22 -11.85 2.37
CA ARG A 14 31.13 -11.24 3.17
C ARG A 14 30.45 -12.25 4.11
N TYR A 15 30.27 -13.49 3.65
CA TYR A 15 29.72 -14.57 4.48
C TYR A 15 30.69 -15.01 5.59
N ALA A 16 31.98 -15.04 5.31
CA ALA A 16 32.98 -15.42 6.29
C ALA A 16 33.16 -14.40 7.43
N VAL A 17 32.96 -13.10 7.14
CA VAL A 17 33.01 -12.03 8.16
C VAL A 17 31.77 -12.07 9.05
N SER A 18 30.57 -12.30 8.47
CA SER A 18 29.32 -12.42 9.23
C SER A 18 29.30 -13.64 10.16
N LEU A 19 29.84 -14.78 9.71
CA LEU A 19 29.92 -15.99 10.53
C LEU A 19 31.01 -15.88 11.66
N ARG A 20 32.09 -15.13 11.44
CA ARG A 20 33.09 -14.87 12.50
C ARG A 20 32.57 -13.92 13.57
N LEU A 21 31.79 -12.90 13.22
CA LEU A 21 31.20 -11.97 14.20
C LEU A 21 30.17 -12.64 15.10
N GLY A 22 29.50 -13.69 14.61
CA GLY A 22 28.52 -14.47 15.39
C GLY A 22 29.19 -15.34 16.49
N ALA A 23 30.46 -15.67 16.35
CA ALA A 23 31.23 -16.57 17.25
C ALA A 23 32.11 -15.82 18.25
N LEU A 24 32.25 -14.50 18.17
CA LEU A 24 33.11 -13.70 19.05
C LEU A 24 32.36 -13.29 20.33
N ASN A 25 33.08 -13.30 21.48
CA ASN A 25 32.61 -12.76 22.74
C ASN A 25 32.35 -11.25 22.63
N PHE A 26 31.54 -10.68 23.53
CA PHE A 26 31.17 -9.26 23.50
C PHE A 26 32.39 -8.32 23.49
N SER A 27 33.45 -8.65 24.25
CA SER A 27 34.72 -7.92 24.28
C SER A 27 35.52 -8.04 22.97
N GLU A 28 35.42 -9.17 22.27
CA GLU A 28 36.08 -9.37 20.97
C GLU A 28 35.34 -8.64 19.84
N ARG A 29 34.05 -8.47 19.97
CA ARG A 29 33.25 -7.65 19.04
C ARG A 29 33.61 -6.15 19.16
N GLU A 30 33.79 -5.64 20.36
CA GLU A 30 34.23 -4.26 20.57
C GLU A 30 35.67 -4.05 20.07
N SER A 31 36.59 -5.00 20.31
CA SER A 31 37.96 -4.94 19.79
C SER A 31 38.02 -5.00 18.26
N PHE A 32 37.11 -5.74 17.62
CA PHE A 32 37.01 -5.80 16.16
C PHE A 32 36.46 -4.51 15.54
N MET A 33 35.70 -3.75 16.31
CA MET A 33 35.07 -2.47 15.88
C MET A 33 36.02 -1.26 16.13
N THR A 34 37.04 -1.40 16.97
CA THR A 34 37.90 -0.28 17.42
C THR A 34 39.30 -0.30 16.84
N ASP A 35 39.63 -1.15 15.87
CA ASP A 35 40.94 -1.12 15.21
C ASP A 35 41.06 0.13 14.30
N PRO A 36 41.80 1.17 14.75
CA PRO A 36 41.89 2.43 14.03
C PRO A 36 42.64 2.34 12.69
N LEU A 37 43.24 1.19 12.39
CA LEU A 37 43.97 0.92 11.14
C LEU A 37 43.12 0.25 10.08
N LYS A 38 41.89 -0.17 10.39
CA LYS A 38 40.92 -0.61 9.37
C LYS A 38 40.27 0.59 8.72
N SER A 39 40.20 0.57 7.39
CA SER A 39 39.58 1.64 6.60
C SER A 39 38.17 1.98 7.13
N ALA A 40 37.94 3.26 7.41
CA ALA A 40 36.60 3.74 7.79
C ALA A 40 35.55 3.30 6.73
N PRO A 41 34.34 2.94 7.13
CA PRO A 41 33.28 2.63 6.18
C PRO A 41 32.95 3.86 5.35
N LEU A 42 32.55 3.65 4.10
CA LEU A 42 31.97 4.73 3.31
C LEU A 42 30.70 5.24 4.01
N ALA A 43 30.48 6.56 4.02
CA ALA A 43 29.39 7.17 4.78
C ALA A 43 28.01 6.54 4.49
N TYR A 44 27.74 6.19 3.23
CA TYR A 44 26.48 5.53 2.80
C TYR A 44 26.44 4.02 3.11
N GLN A 45 27.48 3.45 3.74
CA GLN A 45 27.56 2.08 4.24
C GLN A 45 27.73 2.04 5.77
N ASN A 46 27.74 3.20 6.42
CA ASN A 46 27.83 3.30 7.86
C ASN A 46 26.41 3.20 8.46
N GLU A 47 26.00 1.98 8.82
CA GLU A 47 24.67 1.71 9.40
C GLU A 47 24.44 2.50 10.68
N THR A 48 25.47 2.60 11.56
CA THR A 48 25.37 3.38 12.82
C THR A 48 25.02 4.85 12.55
N PHE A 49 25.63 5.47 11.54
CA PHE A 49 25.30 6.83 11.13
C PHE A 49 23.91 6.88 10.47
N LEU A 50 23.63 5.97 9.54
CA LEU A 50 22.35 5.96 8.82
C LEU A 50 21.15 5.73 9.75
N ASP A 51 21.30 4.95 10.82
CA ASP A 51 20.26 4.68 11.81
C ASP A 51 20.16 5.74 12.91
N SER A 52 21.17 6.63 13.01
CA SER A 52 21.18 7.73 13.98
C SER A 52 20.14 8.82 13.65
N PRO A 53 19.86 9.73 14.61
CA PRO A 53 19.06 10.92 14.33
C PRO A 53 19.61 11.78 13.18
N ASP A 54 20.94 11.86 13.03
CA ASP A 54 21.60 12.64 11.98
C ASP A 54 21.41 12.03 10.58
N GLY A 55 21.25 10.69 10.49
CA GLY A 55 20.94 9.98 9.26
C GLY A 55 19.47 10.13 8.77
N ARG A 56 18.60 10.78 9.56
CA ARG A 56 17.15 10.85 9.29
C ARG A 56 16.81 11.42 7.90
N VAL A 57 17.46 12.50 7.51
CA VAL A 57 17.18 13.16 6.21
C VAL A 57 17.53 12.23 5.05
N LEU A 58 18.63 11.46 5.18
CA LEU A 58 19.04 10.49 4.15
C LEU A 58 18.03 9.33 4.05
N ARG A 59 17.48 8.86 5.17
CA ARG A 59 16.44 7.83 5.17
C ARG A 59 15.15 8.34 4.50
N ILE A 60 14.70 9.57 4.80
CA ILE A 60 13.54 10.19 4.14
C ILE A 60 13.79 10.29 2.63
N LEU A 61 14.97 10.75 2.23
CA LEU A 61 15.33 10.86 0.82
C LEU A 61 15.41 9.48 0.15
N ALA A 62 15.89 8.46 0.84
CA ALA A 62 15.90 7.08 0.35
C ALA A 62 14.47 6.56 0.10
N GLU A 63 13.53 6.81 1.01
CA GLU A 63 12.12 6.44 0.86
C GLU A 63 11.38 7.23 -0.24
N TYR A 64 11.95 8.32 -0.70
CA TYR A 64 11.49 9.02 -1.90
C TYR A 64 12.13 8.44 -3.18
N GLN A 65 13.46 8.29 -3.21
CA GLN A 65 14.20 7.96 -4.43
C GLN A 65 14.08 6.48 -4.82
N GLU A 66 14.10 5.58 -3.84
CA GLU A 66 14.09 4.14 -4.09
C GLU A 66 12.76 3.67 -4.73
N PRO A 67 11.57 4.05 -4.21
CA PRO A 67 10.31 3.71 -4.87
C PRO A 67 10.20 4.35 -6.26
N LEU A 68 10.63 5.60 -6.43
CA LEU A 68 10.62 6.27 -7.72
C LEU A 68 11.45 5.51 -8.77
N ALA A 69 12.64 5.04 -8.39
CA ALA A 69 13.52 4.27 -9.26
C ALA A 69 12.88 2.92 -9.63
N ARG A 70 12.25 2.24 -8.65
CA ARG A 70 11.56 0.97 -8.90
C ARG A 70 10.34 1.14 -9.81
N PHE A 71 9.49 2.13 -9.57
CA PHE A 71 8.33 2.40 -10.43
C PHE A 71 8.75 2.67 -11.88
N ARG A 72 9.85 3.41 -12.10
CA ARG A 72 10.41 3.63 -13.45
C ARG A 72 10.89 2.33 -14.09
N ARG A 73 11.65 1.51 -13.35
CA ARG A 73 12.16 0.22 -13.83
C ARG A 73 11.03 -0.74 -14.16
N GLU A 74 10.01 -0.80 -13.32
CA GLU A 74 8.84 -1.65 -13.49
C GLU A 74 7.80 -1.08 -14.45
N GLN A 75 8.09 0.09 -15.05
CA GLN A 75 7.22 0.77 -16.02
C GLN A 75 5.82 1.08 -15.46
N ILE A 76 5.72 1.44 -14.17
CA ILE A 76 4.46 1.87 -13.56
C ILE A 76 4.21 3.32 -13.91
N GLN A 77 3.03 3.63 -14.47
CA GLN A 77 2.64 4.99 -14.80
C GLN A 77 1.69 5.59 -13.76
N ASP A 78 0.66 4.85 -13.41
CA ASP A 78 -0.37 5.27 -12.46
C ASP A 78 -1.03 4.07 -11.77
N THR A 79 -1.76 4.35 -10.69
CA THR A 79 -2.30 3.33 -9.79
C THR A 79 -3.76 3.59 -9.46
N VAL A 80 -4.46 2.53 -9.03
CA VAL A 80 -5.70 2.61 -8.26
C VAL A 80 -5.44 1.97 -6.90
N VAL A 81 -5.72 2.71 -5.84
CA VAL A 81 -5.39 2.31 -4.48
C VAL A 81 -6.62 1.75 -3.78
N PHE A 82 -6.45 0.60 -3.13
CA PHE A 82 -7.49 -0.06 -2.35
C PHE A 82 -7.15 0.04 -0.87
N PHE A 83 -8.06 0.61 -0.10
CA PHE A 83 -8.01 0.68 1.36
C PHE A 83 -9.17 -0.07 1.98
N GLY A 84 -8.96 -0.62 3.17
CA GLY A 84 -9.97 -1.31 3.94
C GLY A 84 -9.36 -2.05 5.13
N SER A 85 -10.22 -2.77 5.86
CA SER A 85 -9.81 -3.47 7.06
C SER A 85 -8.81 -4.59 6.79
N ALA A 86 -7.72 -4.61 7.55
CA ALA A 86 -6.77 -5.72 7.59
C ALA A 86 -7.31 -6.98 8.32
N ARG A 87 -8.51 -6.89 8.92
CA ARG A 87 -9.11 -7.94 9.76
C ARG A 87 -10.18 -8.76 9.05
N PHE A 88 -10.50 -8.41 7.80
CA PHE A 88 -11.50 -9.16 7.04
C PHE A 88 -10.84 -10.36 6.38
N GLU A 89 -11.54 -11.48 6.43
CA GLU A 89 -11.08 -12.74 5.86
C GLU A 89 -12.02 -13.18 4.75
N GLY A 90 -11.52 -14.00 3.82
CA GLY A 90 -12.37 -14.62 2.80
C GLY A 90 -13.44 -15.52 3.44
N ALA A 91 -14.56 -15.71 2.74
CA ALA A 91 -15.75 -16.38 3.26
C ALA A 91 -15.48 -17.77 3.85
N THR A 92 -14.56 -18.54 3.24
CA THR A 92 -14.20 -19.89 3.73
C THR A 92 -13.46 -19.82 5.08
N ALA A 93 -12.51 -18.89 5.24
CA ALA A 93 -11.75 -18.73 6.46
C ALA A 93 -12.63 -18.21 7.60
N ALA A 94 -13.47 -17.20 7.32
CA ALA A 94 -14.42 -16.65 8.28
C ALA A 94 -15.41 -17.71 8.83
N LYS A 95 -16.00 -18.52 7.95
CA LYS A 95 -16.89 -19.62 8.34
C LYS A 95 -16.17 -20.69 9.17
N LYS A 96 -14.92 -21.02 8.81
CA LYS A 96 -14.08 -21.95 9.59
C LYS A 96 -13.78 -21.36 10.99
N GLY A 97 -13.48 -20.08 11.08
CA GLY A 97 -13.26 -19.37 12.34
C GLY A 97 -14.51 -19.41 13.24
N LEU A 98 -15.70 -19.13 12.69
CA LEU A 98 -16.98 -19.23 13.43
C LEU A 98 -17.20 -20.66 13.96
N SER A 99 -17.07 -21.66 13.11
CA SER A 99 -17.24 -23.07 13.54
C SER A 99 -16.22 -23.51 14.59
N ALA A 100 -15.02 -22.95 14.58
CA ALA A 100 -14.02 -23.22 15.63
C ALA A 100 -14.41 -22.59 16.98
N VAL A 101 -14.94 -21.36 16.97
CA VAL A 101 -15.43 -20.68 18.18
C VAL A 101 -16.63 -21.42 18.77
N GLU A 102 -17.58 -21.87 17.96
CA GLU A 102 -18.73 -22.66 18.37
C GLU A 102 -18.33 -23.98 19.06
N LYS A 103 -17.33 -24.67 18.52
CA LYS A 103 -16.86 -25.97 19.05
C LYS A 103 -16.01 -25.83 20.31
N ASN A 104 -15.18 -24.80 20.41
CA ASN A 104 -14.19 -24.66 21.47
C ASN A 104 -14.67 -23.77 22.63
N GLY A 105 -15.89 -23.23 22.57
CA GLY A 105 -16.43 -22.31 23.57
C GLY A 105 -16.71 -22.95 24.97
N ALA A 106 -16.65 -24.26 25.12
CA ALA A 106 -17.09 -25.02 26.29
C ALA A 106 -16.23 -24.85 27.57
N GLY A 107 -15.32 -23.86 27.64
CA GLY A 107 -14.48 -23.66 28.84
C GLY A 107 -14.23 -22.21 29.23
N ALA A 108 -14.70 -21.25 28.45
CA ALA A 108 -14.51 -19.82 28.71
C ALA A 108 -15.68 -19.22 29.50
N PRO A 109 -15.48 -18.11 30.27
CA PRO A 109 -16.57 -17.37 30.88
C PRO A 109 -17.64 -16.97 29.85
N ALA A 110 -18.92 -17.06 30.19
CA ALA A 110 -20.05 -16.84 29.29
C ALA A 110 -19.95 -15.50 28.53
N ALA A 111 -19.56 -14.41 29.19
CA ALA A 111 -19.37 -13.09 28.56
C ALA A 111 -18.24 -13.09 27.51
N GLN A 112 -17.15 -13.81 27.74
CA GLN A 112 -16.06 -13.95 26.80
C GLN A 112 -16.47 -14.79 25.59
N GLN A 113 -17.23 -15.84 25.80
CA GLN A 113 -17.78 -16.71 24.76
C GLN A 113 -18.74 -15.93 23.86
N GLU A 114 -19.67 -15.16 24.44
CA GLU A 114 -20.59 -14.30 23.68
C GLU A 114 -19.83 -13.27 22.84
N MET A 115 -18.81 -12.62 23.40
CA MET A 115 -18.00 -11.66 22.67
C MET A 115 -17.24 -12.30 21.51
N ASN A 116 -16.66 -13.49 21.72
CA ASN A 116 -15.94 -14.21 20.66
C ASN A 116 -16.88 -14.64 19.53
N LEU A 117 -18.09 -15.12 19.88
CA LEU A 117 -19.12 -15.50 18.92
C LEU A 117 -19.60 -14.29 18.10
N LYS A 118 -19.86 -13.15 18.73
CA LYS A 118 -20.22 -11.90 18.04
C LYS A 118 -19.12 -11.45 17.07
N ARG A 119 -17.84 -11.57 17.46
CA ARG A 119 -16.71 -11.25 16.57
C ARG A 119 -16.62 -12.20 15.39
N ALA A 120 -16.78 -13.50 15.62
CA ALA A 120 -16.73 -14.49 14.57
C ALA A 120 -17.90 -14.34 13.58
N GLN A 121 -19.09 -14.04 14.08
CA GLN A 121 -20.25 -13.75 13.23
C GLN A 121 -20.03 -12.47 12.42
N ALA A 122 -19.54 -11.40 13.03
CA ALA A 122 -19.18 -10.17 12.30
C ALA A 122 -18.12 -10.42 11.21
N SER A 123 -17.15 -11.33 11.45
CA SER A 123 -16.18 -11.73 10.43
C SER A 123 -16.85 -12.40 9.23
N VAL A 124 -17.85 -13.25 9.45
CA VAL A 124 -18.62 -13.90 8.37
C VAL A 124 -19.44 -12.85 7.59
N ASP A 125 -20.10 -11.92 8.28
CA ASP A 125 -20.90 -10.87 7.63
C ASP A 125 -20.05 -9.92 6.79
N MET A 126 -18.81 -9.65 7.25
CA MET A 126 -17.87 -8.77 6.56
C MET A 126 -17.07 -9.47 5.45
N ALA A 127 -17.10 -10.81 5.38
CA ALA A 127 -16.35 -11.58 4.39
C ALA A 127 -16.77 -11.25 2.94
N ARG A 128 -18.01 -10.80 2.72
CA ARG A 128 -18.46 -10.33 1.41
C ARG A 128 -17.54 -9.23 0.85
N TYR A 129 -17.09 -8.30 1.69
CA TYR A 129 -16.23 -7.20 1.25
C TYR A 129 -14.83 -7.66 0.82
N TYR A 130 -14.33 -8.77 1.38
CA TYR A 130 -13.11 -9.42 0.90
C TYR A 130 -13.30 -9.96 -0.52
N GLU A 131 -14.37 -10.71 -0.76
CA GLU A 131 -14.67 -11.27 -2.09
C GLU A 131 -14.96 -10.16 -3.12
N ASP A 132 -15.65 -9.11 -2.71
CA ASP A 132 -15.94 -7.95 -3.56
C ASP A 132 -14.67 -7.19 -3.93
N ALA A 133 -13.75 -6.97 -2.99
CA ALA A 133 -12.47 -6.32 -3.26
C ALA A 133 -11.61 -7.13 -4.24
N ARG A 134 -11.56 -8.46 -4.07
CA ARG A 134 -10.92 -9.38 -5.00
C ARG A 134 -11.53 -9.30 -6.38
N ARG A 135 -12.88 -9.34 -6.47
CA ARG A 135 -13.62 -9.28 -7.73
C ARG A 135 -13.39 -7.95 -8.46
N LEU A 136 -13.50 -6.83 -7.77
CA LEU A 136 -13.26 -5.51 -8.34
C LEU A 136 -11.82 -5.36 -8.86
N ALA A 137 -10.83 -5.77 -8.07
CA ALA A 137 -9.43 -5.71 -8.47
C ALA A 137 -9.14 -6.59 -9.70
N LEU A 138 -9.77 -7.77 -9.80
CA LEU A 138 -9.69 -8.65 -10.96
C LEU A 138 -10.28 -7.99 -12.22
N LEU A 139 -11.47 -7.38 -12.11
CA LEU A 139 -12.12 -6.68 -13.22
C LEU A 139 -11.27 -5.51 -13.71
N LEU A 140 -10.82 -4.67 -12.77
CA LEU A 140 -9.99 -3.50 -13.04
C LEU A 140 -8.68 -3.90 -13.73
N THR A 141 -8.01 -4.93 -13.23
CA THR A 141 -6.74 -5.39 -13.77
C THR A 141 -6.92 -6.01 -15.15
N LYS A 142 -7.94 -6.85 -15.38
CA LYS A 142 -8.25 -7.39 -16.71
C LYS A 142 -8.46 -6.30 -17.75
N TRP A 143 -9.14 -5.23 -17.38
CA TRP A 143 -9.32 -4.08 -18.27
C TRP A 143 -8.01 -3.30 -18.46
N SER A 144 -7.28 -3.02 -17.38
CA SER A 144 -6.09 -2.16 -17.44
C SER A 144 -4.96 -2.75 -18.27
N ILE A 145 -4.76 -4.06 -18.26
CA ILE A 145 -3.72 -4.74 -19.07
C ILE A 145 -4.05 -4.72 -20.57
N GLN A 146 -5.31 -4.47 -20.95
CA GLN A 146 -5.71 -4.35 -22.36
C GLN A 146 -5.52 -2.92 -22.92
N ILE A 147 -5.20 -1.96 -22.07
CA ILE A 147 -4.99 -0.57 -22.50
C ILE A 147 -3.70 -0.51 -23.33
N PRO A 148 -3.76 -0.01 -24.58
CA PRO A 148 -2.59 0.10 -25.44
C PRO A 148 -1.68 1.24 -24.94
N ALA A 149 -0.83 0.96 -23.97
CA ALA A 149 0.09 1.91 -23.37
C ALA A 149 1.49 1.30 -23.22
N ARG A 150 2.53 2.14 -23.33
CA ARG A 150 3.93 1.73 -23.15
C ARG A 150 4.24 1.33 -21.70
N ARG A 151 3.48 1.85 -20.74
CA ARG A 151 3.66 1.63 -19.32
C ARG A 151 2.39 1.03 -18.71
N HIS A 152 2.54 0.33 -17.58
CA HIS A 152 1.40 -0.22 -16.85
C HIS A 152 0.53 0.90 -16.30
N ARG A 153 -0.76 0.84 -16.66
CA ARG A 153 -1.77 1.82 -16.24
C ARG A 153 -2.60 1.24 -15.10
N PHE A 154 -3.01 2.11 -14.18
CA PHE A 154 -4.00 1.82 -13.13
C PHE A 154 -3.71 0.55 -12.33
N VAL A 155 -2.42 0.35 -11.98
CA VAL A 155 -1.97 -0.83 -11.25
C VAL A 155 -2.57 -0.85 -9.84
N VAL A 156 -3.16 -1.98 -9.46
CA VAL A 156 -3.73 -2.17 -8.12
C VAL A 156 -2.65 -2.02 -7.07
N THR A 157 -2.89 -1.11 -6.12
CA THR A 157 -1.98 -0.75 -5.04
C THR A 157 -2.69 -0.86 -3.70
N THR A 158 -2.01 -1.41 -2.72
CA THR A 158 -2.52 -1.56 -1.35
C THR A 158 -1.43 -1.26 -0.32
N GLY A 159 -1.79 -1.30 0.96
CA GLY A 159 -0.81 -1.29 2.05
C GLY A 159 -0.02 -2.60 2.21
N GLY A 160 -0.23 -3.59 1.34
CA GLY A 160 0.54 -4.85 1.33
C GLY A 160 0.19 -5.85 2.43
N GLY A 161 -0.67 -5.50 3.40
CA GLY A 161 -1.06 -6.35 4.52
C GLY A 161 -2.19 -7.34 4.18
N PRO A 162 -2.76 -8.01 5.21
CA PRO A 162 -3.87 -8.95 5.05
C PRO A 162 -5.22 -8.22 4.81
N GLY A 163 -6.28 -8.99 4.74
CA GLY A 163 -7.65 -8.52 4.64
C GLY A 163 -7.99 -7.95 3.27
N ILE A 164 -8.63 -6.79 3.24
CA ILE A 164 -9.01 -6.12 1.98
C ILE A 164 -7.80 -5.86 1.08
N MET A 165 -6.64 -5.57 1.66
CA MET A 165 -5.40 -5.36 0.92
C MET A 165 -4.95 -6.64 0.20
N GLU A 166 -4.98 -7.77 0.91
CA GLU A 166 -4.70 -9.08 0.34
C GLU A 166 -5.70 -9.46 -0.74
N ALA A 167 -6.99 -9.26 -0.49
CA ALA A 167 -8.05 -9.55 -1.45
C ALA A 167 -7.85 -8.80 -2.77
N ALA A 168 -7.53 -7.50 -2.71
CA ALA A 168 -7.27 -6.70 -3.89
C ALA A 168 -6.00 -7.15 -4.64
N ASN A 169 -4.90 -7.41 -3.92
CA ASN A 169 -3.68 -7.96 -4.55
C ASN A 169 -3.93 -9.33 -5.18
N LEU A 170 -4.69 -10.22 -4.50
CA LEU A 170 -5.09 -11.53 -5.04
C LEU A 170 -5.87 -11.39 -6.34
N GLY A 171 -6.90 -10.55 -6.38
CA GLY A 171 -7.71 -10.33 -7.58
C GLY A 171 -6.89 -9.82 -8.77
N ALA A 172 -5.96 -8.90 -8.52
CA ALA A 172 -5.05 -8.41 -9.56
C ALA A 172 -4.04 -9.47 -10.02
N HIS A 173 -3.52 -10.27 -9.08
CA HIS A 173 -2.63 -11.40 -9.40
C HIS A 173 -3.34 -12.45 -10.25
N GLU A 174 -4.57 -12.83 -9.92
CA GLU A 174 -5.40 -13.77 -10.70
C GLU A 174 -5.70 -13.27 -12.10
N ALA A 175 -5.77 -11.96 -12.30
CA ALA A 175 -5.91 -11.35 -13.62
C ALA A 175 -4.59 -11.35 -14.44
N GLY A 176 -3.48 -11.80 -13.87
CA GLY A 176 -2.15 -11.77 -14.49
C GLY A 176 -1.49 -10.40 -14.50
N GLY A 177 -1.97 -9.46 -13.69
CA GLY A 177 -1.41 -8.11 -13.59
C GLY A 177 -0.34 -7.98 -12.50
N LYS A 178 0.44 -6.88 -12.56
CA LYS A 178 1.30 -6.46 -11.46
C LYS A 178 0.46 -5.91 -10.32
N THR A 179 0.97 -6.08 -9.09
CA THR A 179 0.35 -5.50 -7.88
C THR A 179 1.42 -4.84 -7.01
N ILE A 180 1.03 -3.80 -6.28
CA ILE A 180 1.93 -3.00 -5.45
C ILE A 180 1.52 -3.10 -3.98
N GLY A 181 2.49 -3.34 -3.11
CA GLY A 181 2.33 -3.29 -1.66
C GLY A 181 3.20 -2.19 -1.05
N LEU A 182 2.58 -1.19 -0.42
CA LEU A 182 3.27 -0.13 0.31
C LEU A 182 3.15 -0.41 1.81
N ASN A 183 4.02 -1.27 2.33
CA ASN A 183 4.00 -1.69 3.73
C ASN A 183 4.60 -0.61 4.65
N ILE A 184 4.28 -0.68 5.94
CA ILE A 184 4.85 0.16 6.99
C ILE A 184 5.53 -0.73 8.03
N ALA A 185 6.71 -0.32 8.48
CA ALA A 185 7.37 -0.98 9.60
C ALA A 185 6.61 -0.67 10.90
N LEU A 186 6.04 -1.69 11.52
CA LEU A 186 5.31 -1.60 12.79
C LEU A 186 6.13 -2.26 13.90
N PRO A 187 5.91 -1.88 15.18
CA PRO A 187 6.58 -2.51 16.32
C PRO A 187 6.27 -4.00 16.50
N PHE A 188 5.23 -4.50 15.84
CA PHE A 188 4.84 -5.90 15.79
C PHE A 188 5.00 -6.43 14.36
N GLU A 189 5.36 -7.71 14.25
CA GLU A 189 5.64 -8.35 12.98
C GLU A 189 4.38 -8.41 12.11
N GLN A 190 4.46 -7.85 10.91
CA GLN A 190 3.41 -7.94 9.90
C GLN A 190 4.06 -8.31 8.57
N ASN A 191 3.82 -9.55 8.13
CA ASN A 191 4.31 -10.02 6.85
C ASN A 191 3.46 -9.46 5.71
N PRO A 192 4.09 -9.03 4.60
CA PRO A 192 3.37 -8.70 3.39
C PRO A 192 2.57 -9.91 2.89
N ASN A 193 1.41 -9.66 2.27
CA ASN A 193 0.67 -10.72 1.62
C ASN A 193 1.44 -11.25 0.38
N THR A 194 1.24 -12.52 0.05
CA THR A 194 2.02 -13.24 -0.96
C THR A 194 1.68 -12.88 -2.41
N TYR A 195 0.65 -12.06 -2.63
CA TYR A 195 0.18 -11.68 -3.96
C TYR A 195 0.77 -10.37 -4.47
N VAL A 196 1.54 -9.67 -3.64
CA VAL A 196 2.29 -8.49 -4.07
C VAL A 196 3.41 -8.90 -5.01
N THR A 197 3.56 -8.19 -6.14
CA THR A 197 4.69 -8.41 -7.06
C THR A 197 6.01 -8.17 -6.32
N PRO A 198 6.96 -9.12 -6.27
CA PRO A 198 8.15 -9.03 -5.42
C PRO A 198 8.98 -7.75 -5.64
N SER A 199 9.13 -7.30 -6.89
CA SER A 199 9.84 -6.05 -7.23
C SER A 199 9.05 -4.78 -6.88
N LEU A 200 7.77 -4.89 -6.53
CA LEU A 200 6.85 -3.81 -6.16
C LEU A 200 6.37 -3.92 -4.70
N ASN A 201 7.07 -4.70 -3.91
CA ASN A 201 6.88 -4.79 -2.46
C ASN A 201 7.81 -3.79 -1.77
N PHE A 202 7.25 -2.78 -1.12
CA PHE A 202 7.97 -1.70 -0.45
C PHE A 202 7.74 -1.76 1.05
N GLN A 203 8.74 -1.31 1.82
CA GLN A 203 8.67 -1.17 3.26
C GLN A 203 9.06 0.24 3.65
N PHE A 204 8.19 0.97 4.33
CA PHE A 204 8.40 2.34 4.78
C PHE A 204 8.60 2.38 6.29
N HIS A 205 9.50 3.22 6.74
CA HIS A 205 9.65 3.60 8.15
C HIS A 205 8.75 4.80 8.49
N TYR A 206 8.65 5.77 7.55
CA TYR A 206 7.92 7.01 7.78
C TYR A 206 6.51 6.95 7.20
N PHE A 207 5.48 7.15 8.05
CA PHE A 207 4.08 7.18 7.62
C PHE A 207 3.83 8.24 6.53
N PHE A 208 4.38 9.45 6.69
CA PHE A 208 4.17 10.53 5.72
C PHE A 208 4.77 10.22 4.34
N MET A 209 5.89 9.49 4.28
CA MET A 209 6.46 9.06 3.01
C MET A 209 5.61 7.98 2.33
N ARG A 210 5.08 7.05 3.09
CA ARG A 210 4.12 6.06 2.59
C ARG A 210 2.86 6.73 2.06
N LYS A 211 2.27 7.68 2.82
CA LYS A 211 1.10 8.47 2.39
C LYS A 211 1.36 9.25 1.10
N PHE A 212 2.53 9.90 1.00
CA PHE A 212 2.95 10.55 -0.22
C PHE A 212 2.87 9.58 -1.43
N TRP A 213 3.38 8.36 -1.29
CA TRP A 213 3.38 7.38 -2.38
C TRP A 213 2.00 6.84 -2.72
N PHE A 214 1.08 6.72 -1.75
CA PHE A 214 -0.32 6.42 -2.04
C PHE A 214 -0.96 7.50 -2.92
N ALA A 215 -0.72 8.77 -2.62
CA ALA A 215 -1.29 9.87 -3.38
C ALA A 215 -0.56 10.10 -4.72
N TYR A 216 0.77 9.91 -4.78
CA TYR A 216 1.63 10.37 -5.88
C TYR A 216 1.25 9.80 -7.25
N LEU A 217 1.01 8.50 -7.37
CA LEU A 217 0.62 7.84 -8.62
C LEU A 217 -0.88 7.58 -8.75
N ALA A 218 -1.67 7.74 -7.70
CA ALA A 218 -3.09 7.38 -7.69
C ALA A 218 -3.92 8.18 -8.71
N LYS A 219 -4.80 7.51 -9.41
CA LYS A 219 -5.85 8.07 -10.26
C LYS A 219 -7.25 7.67 -9.76
N GLY A 220 -7.30 6.67 -8.91
CA GLY A 220 -8.51 6.22 -8.22
C GLY A 220 -8.21 5.71 -6.82
N LEU A 221 -9.18 5.86 -5.95
CA LEU A 221 -9.19 5.36 -4.59
C LEU A 221 -10.45 4.54 -4.39
N VAL A 222 -10.31 3.35 -3.83
CA VAL A 222 -11.44 2.49 -3.45
C VAL A 222 -11.36 2.23 -1.96
N ILE A 223 -12.36 2.69 -1.24
CA ILE A 223 -12.43 2.69 0.21
C ILE A 223 -13.46 1.65 0.65
N PHE A 224 -13.00 0.46 1.00
CA PHE A 224 -13.80 -0.59 1.61
C PHE A 224 -13.99 -0.35 3.11
N PRO A 225 -14.95 -1.00 3.75
CA PRO A 225 -15.12 -0.94 5.20
C PRO A 225 -13.81 -1.13 5.95
N GLY A 226 -13.51 -0.21 6.86
CA GLY A 226 -12.24 -0.20 7.58
C GLY A 226 -12.24 0.74 8.79
N GLY A 227 -11.16 0.72 9.54
CA GLY A 227 -10.99 1.52 10.75
C GLY A 227 -10.26 2.84 10.52
N PHE A 228 -9.59 3.31 11.57
CA PHE A 228 -8.91 4.61 11.59
C PHE A 228 -7.88 4.79 10.48
N GLY A 229 -7.07 3.77 10.15
CA GLY A 229 -6.10 3.88 9.07
C GLY A 229 -6.75 4.03 7.69
N THR A 230 -7.92 3.42 7.48
CA THR A 230 -8.70 3.60 6.24
C THR A 230 -9.30 5.00 6.15
N MET A 231 -9.81 5.53 7.27
CA MET A 231 -10.36 6.89 7.34
C MET A 231 -9.27 7.95 7.18
N ASP A 232 -8.10 7.73 7.76
CA ASP A 232 -6.96 8.63 7.67
C ASP A 232 -6.55 8.87 6.20
N GLU A 233 -6.46 7.81 5.40
CA GLU A 233 -6.15 7.93 3.97
C GLU A 233 -7.32 8.52 3.16
N LEU A 234 -8.57 8.20 3.52
CA LEU A 234 -9.75 8.79 2.87
C LEU A 234 -9.77 10.31 3.06
N PHE A 235 -9.68 10.78 4.30
CA PHE A 235 -9.79 12.21 4.61
C PHE A 235 -8.59 13.01 4.10
N GLU A 236 -7.40 12.44 4.05
CA GLU A 236 -6.26 13.08 3.41
C GLU A 236 -6.53 13.38 1.93
N ILE A 237 -6.97 12.36 1.18
CA ILE A 237 -7.24 12.53 -0.26
C ILE A 237 -8.42 13.47 -0.50
N LEU A 238 -9.48 13.42 0.32
CA LEU A 238 -10.60 14.36 0.22
C LEU A 238 -10.13 15.80 0.47
N THR A 239 -9.31 16.03 1.49
CA THR A 239 -8.75 17.34 1.79
C THR A 239 -7.88 17.86 0.64
N LEU A 240 -7.02 17.01 0.07
CA LEU A 240 -6.19 17.37 -1.08
C LEU A 240 -7.02 17.67 -2.33
N ALA A 241 -8.13 16.95 -2.54
CA ALA A 241 -9.05 17.17 -3.66
C ALA A 241 -9.86 18.46 -3.48
N GLN A 242 -10.43 18.67 -2.28
CA GLN A 242 -11.20 19.85 -1.92
C GLN A 242 -10.38 21.15 -2.05
N THR A 243 -9.12 21.10 -1.67
CA THR A 243 -8.22 22.29 -1.67
C THR A 243 -7.49 22.51 -2.98
N ASP A 244 -7.84 21.77 -4.06
CA ASP A 244 -7.16 21.83 -5.37
C ASP A 244 -5.63 21.59 -5.31
N LYS A 245 -5.14 20.94 -4.27
CA LYS A 245 -3.72 20.61 -4.15
C LYS A 245 -3.28 19.45 -5.05
N LEU A 246 -4.23 18.69 -5.60
CA LEU A 246 -3.96 17.65 -6.57
C LEU A 246 -4.03 18.22 -7.99
N ALA A 247 -2.91 18.18 -8.72
CA ALA A 247 -2.85 18.59 -10.12
C ALA A 247 -3.59 17.63 -11.09
N LYS A 248 -4.27 16.62 -10.53
CA LYS A 248 -4.95 15.56 -11.30
C LYS A 248 -6.30 15.21 -10.64
N LYS A 249 -7.26 14.78 -11.44
CA LYS A 249 -8.51 14.22 -10.94
C LYS A 249 -8.23 12.85 -10.33
N ILE A 250 -8.60 12.64 -9.06
CA ILE A 250 -8.66 11.31 -8.43
C ILE A 250 -10.13 10.94 -8.28
N LEU A 251 -10.48 9.72 -8.70
CA LEU A 251 -11.82 9.16 -8.50
C LEU A 251 -11.87 8.49 -7.14
N VAL A 252 -12.81 8.86 -6.29
CA VAL A 252 -12.97 8.28 -4.95
C VAL A 252 -14.25 7.47 -4.89
N VAL A 253 -14.11 6.17 -4.66
CA VAL A 253 -15.20 5.21 -4.47
C VAL A 253 -15.30 4.83 -3.00
N ILE A 254 -16.45 5.03 -2.40
CA ILE A 254 -16.83 4.52 -1.08
C ILE A 254 -17.61 3.23 -1.29
N TYR A 255 -17.04 2.11 -0.93
CA TYR A 255 -17.66 0.81 -1.13
C TYR A 255 -18.37 0.31 0.12
N GLY A 256 -19.64 -0.05 0.03
CA GLY A 256 -20.44 -0.59 1.12
C GLY A 256 -21.23 0.47 1.89
N SER A 257 -22.31 0.97 1.27
CA SER A 257 -23.17 2.02 1.83
C SER A 257 -23.71 1.65 3.22
N GLU A 258 -24.09 0.38 3.44
CA GLU A 258 -24.59 -0.11 4.72
C GLU A 258 -23.59 0.11 5.87
N TYR A 259 -22.32 -0.15 5.62
CA TYR A 259 -21.26 0.07 6.63
C TYR A 259 -21.03 1.56 6.85
N TRP A 260 -20.80 2.31 5.77
CA TRP A 260 -20.36 3.69 5.87
C TRP A 260 -21.45 4.62 6.41
N ASN A 261 -22.73 4.42 6.06
CA ASN A 261 -23.85 5.19 6.61
C ASN A 261 -24.02 5.01 8.13
N ARG A 262 -23.51 3.92 8.71
CA ARG A 262 -23.51 3.70 10.16
C ARG A 262 -22.32 4.35 10.87
N ILE A 263 -21.23 4.61 10.15
CA ILE A 263 -19.97 5.08 10.71
C ILE A 263 -19.75 6.57 10.45
N LEU A 264 -20.11 7.05 9.25
CA LEU A 264 -19.90 8.43 8.80
C LEU A 264 -21.21 9.03 8.29
N ASN A 265 -21.54 10.19 8.83
CA ASN A 265 -22.63 11.01 8.29
C ASN A 265 -22.02 12.19 7.51
N PHE A 266 -21.78 12.01 6.21
CA PHE A 266 -21.23 13.06 5.36
C PHE A 266 -22.14 14.28 5.26
N GLN A 267 -23.49 14.10 5.29
CA GLN A 267 -24.43 15.21 5.25
C GLN A 267 -24.30 16.10 6.50
N ALA A 268 -23.99 15.54 7.66
CA ALA A 268 -23.81 16.29 8.88
C ALA A 268 -22.64 17.29 8.79
N PHE A 269 -21.59 17.01 7.99
CA PHE A 269 -20.53 17.98 7.74
C PHE A 269 -21.04 19.20 6.95
N VAL A 270 -21.93 18.97 5.98
CA VAL A 270 -22.57 20.04 5.20
C VAL A 270 -23.50 20.85 6.08
N ASP A 271 -24.35 20.19 6.86
CA ASP A 271 -25.31 20.84 7.77
C ASP A 271 -24.61 21.68 8.83
N ALA A 272 -23.43 21.27 9.27
CA ALA A 272 -22.58 22.02 10.20
C ALA A 272 -21.77 23.13 9.50
N GLY A 273 -21.82 23.25 8.18
CA GLY A 273 -21.07 24.27 7.42
C GLY A 273 -19.55 24.04 7.36
N THR A 274 -19.07 22.84 7.67
CA THR A 274 -17.62 22.50 7.65
C THR A 274 -17.16 21.98 6.28
N VAL A 275 -18.10 21.53 5.45
CA VAL A 275 -17.90 21.03 4.09
C VAL A 275 -19.01 21.58 3.20
N SER A 276 -18.75 21.89 1.95
CA SER A 276 -19.77 22.32 1.00
C SER A 276 -20.55 21.12 0.41
N GLN A 277 -21.76 21.37 -0.07
CA GLN A 277 -22.54 20.32 -0.76
C GLN A 277 -21.78 19.78 -1.99
N GLY A 278 -21.08 20.65 -2.73
CA GLY A 278 -20.27 20.26 -3.89
C GLY A 278 -19.07 19.37 -3.55
N ASP A 279 -18.58 19.39 -2.30
CA ASP A 279 -17.49 18.52 -1.86
C ASP A 279 -17.94 17.05 -1.78
N LEU A 280 -19.26 16.80 -1.61
CA LEU A 280 -19.79 15.44 -1.63
C LEU A 280 -19.77 14.82 -3.03
N ASP A 281 -19.69 15.63 -4.09
CA ASP A 281 -19.52 15.14 -5.48
C ASP A 281 -18.13 14.57 -5.74
N LEU A 282 -17.20 14.73 -4.79
CA LEU A 282 -15.89 14.05 -4.82
C LEU A 282 -16.01 12.54 -4.59
N LEU A 283 -17.11 12.08 -4.00
CA LEU A 283 -17.33 10.71 -3.57
C LEU A 283 -18.36 10.04 -4.49
N LYS A 284 -18.14 8.75 -4.76
CA LYS A 284 -19.15 7.87 -5.35
C LYS A 284 -19.37 6.68 -4.41
N VAL A 285 -20.57 6.56 -3.86
CA VAL A 285 -20.95 5.40 -3.04
C VAL A 285 -21.48 4.30 -3.95
N VAL A 286 -21.01 3.07 -3.75
CA VAL A 286 -21.42 1.87 -4.52
C VAL A 286 -21.47 0.64 -3.62
N ASP A 287 -22.25 -0.37 -4.05
CA ASP A 287 -22.47 -1.61 -3.30
C ASP A 287 -22.20 -2.88 -4.11
N SER A 288 -21.80 -2.75 -5.38
CA SER A 288 -21.39 -3.89 -6.21
C SER A 288 -20.01 -3.68 -6.85
N PRO A 289 -19.21 -4.76 -7.05
CA PRO A 289 -17.93 -4.68 -7.75
C PRO A 289 -18.10 -4.18 -9.20
N GLU A 290 -19.16 -4.56 -9.85
CA GLU A 290 -19.47 -4.20 -11.23
C GLU A 290 -19.74 -2.68 -11.35
N ASP A 291 -20.58 -2.10 -10.50
CA ASP A 291 -20.84 -0.64 -10.48
C ASP A 291 -19.58 0.16 -10.16
N ALA A 292 -18.78 -0.32 -9.20
CA ALA A 292 -17.50 0.29 -8.87
C ALA A 292 -16.55 0.26 -10.07
N PHE A 293 -16.49 -0.88 -10.77
CA PHE A 293 -15.64 -1.04 -11.95
C PHE A 293 -16.08 -0.13 -13.09
N GLU A 294 -17.38 -0.05 -13.39
CA GLU A 294 -17.91 0.81 -14.45
C GLU A 294 -17.60 2.28 -14.17
N PHE A 295 -17.85 2.75 -12.96
CA PHE A 295 -17.53 4.12 -12.56
C PHE A 295 -16.02 4.42 -12.71
N LEU A 296 -15.17 3.53 -12.23
CA LEU A 296 -13.72 3.68 -12.36
C LEU A 296 -13.27 3.64 -13.81
N ARG A 297 -13.68 2.64 -14.59
CA ARG A 297 -13.33 2.50 -16.01
C ARG A 297 -13.67 3.77 -16.79
N ASP A 298 -14.90 4.24 -16.67
CA ASP A 298 -15.40 5.36 -17.44
C ASP A 298 -14.72 6.67 -17.01
N GLY A 299 -14.58 6.89 -15.71
CA GLY A 299 -13.88 8.06 -15.18
C GLY A 299 -12.39 8.07 -15.50
N LEU A 300 -11.71 6.93 -15.35
CA LEU A 300 -10.29 6.79 -15.69
C LEU A 300 -10.06 6.97 -17.21
N THR A 301 -10.93 6.43 -18.02
CA THR A 301 -10.89 6.64 -19.48
C THR A 301 -11.06 8.12 -19.82
N LYS A 302 -12.08 8.75 -19.28
CA LYS A 302 -12.39 10.17 -19.53
C LYS A 302 -11.26 11.11 -19.12
N HIS A 303 -10.71 10.91 -17.93
CA HIS A 303 -9.77 11.87 -17.33
C HIS A 303 -8.30 11.56 -17.56
N HIS A 304 -7.94 10.30 -17.90
CA HIS A 304 -6.54 9.85 -17.90
C HIS A 304 -6.12 9.09 -19.17
N LEU A 305 -7.04 8.72 -20.06
CA LEU A 305 -6.71 8.06 -21.33
C LEU A 305 -6.94 8.96 -22.56
N GLY A 306 -7.79 9.99 -22.46
CA GLY A 306 -8.20 10.85 -23.57
C GLY A 306 -7.23 11.98 -23.97
N GLY A 307 -5.99 12.00 -23.46
CA GLY A 307 -5.00 13.03 -23.78
C GLY A 307 -4.01 12.60 -24.86
N ALA A 308 -3.59 13.52 -25.73
CA ALA A 308 -2.46 13.31 -26.65
C ALA A 308 -1.21 12.83 -25.89
N PRO A 309 -0.35 11.98 -26.48
CA PRO A 309 0.86 11.50 -25.81
C PRO A 309 1.71 12.70 -25.38
N LYS A 310 1.93 12.87 -24.08
CA LYS A 310 2.84 13.90 -23.56
C LYS A 310 4.24 13.64 -24.10
N LYS A 311 4.91 14.71 -24.56
CA LYS A 311 6.27 14.65 -25.12
C LYS A 311 7.21 13.90 -24.18
N GLU A 312 8.04 13.02 -24.73
CA GLU A 312 9.13 12.37 -24.01
C GLU A 312 10.03 13.44 -23.39
N GLY A 313 10.14 13.44 -22.05
CA GLY A 313 10.92 14.41 -21.28
C GLY A 313 10.29 14.80 -19.94
N GLU A 314 8.97 14.79 -19.81
CA GLU A 314 8.32 15.04 -18.51
C GLU A 314 8.22 13.74 -17.71
N VAL A 315 9.28 13.42 -17.00
CA VAL A 315 9.44 12.19 -16.21
C VAL A 315 8.73 12.29 -14.84
N LEU A 316 8.30 13.48 -14.46
CA LEU A 316 7.55 13.68 -13.20
C LEU A 316 6.05 13.63 -13.50
N PRO A 317 5.29 12.79 -12.77
CA PRO A 317 3.83 12.89 -12.78
C PRO A 317 3.40 14.32 -12.42
N GLU A 318 2.28 14.77 -12.98
CA GLU A 318 1.76 16.16 -12.76
C GLU A 318 1.53 16.52 -11.29
N ILE A 319 1.49 15.54 -10.40
CA ILE A 319 1.37 15.76 -8.95
C ILE A 319 2.55 16.57 -8.37
N ALA A 320 3.70 16.58 -9.04
CA ALA A 320 4.83 17.42 -8.64
C ALA A 320 4.64 18.90 -9.01
N LYS A 321 3.63 19.21 -9.83
CA LYS A 321 3.24 20.58 -10.14
C LYS A 321 2.20 21.00 -9.07
N THR A 322 2.66 21.50 -7.94
CA THR A 322 1.79 22.28 -7.07
C THR A 322 1.36 23.52 -7.87
N ARG A 323 0.06 23.78 -7.96
CA ARG A 323 -0.41 25.09 -8.40
C ARG A 323 0.16 26.10 -7.40
N GLY A 324 1.08 26.95 -7.90
CA GLY A 324 1.59 28.11 -7.17
C GLY A 324 0.49 29.15 -6.89
#